data_2c6c20e07372715a548f50c19e633dda
#
_entry.id   2c6c20e07372715a548f50c19e633dda
#
_cell.length_a   1.000
_cell.length_b   1.000
_cell.length_c   1.000
_cell.angle_alpha   90.00
_cell.angle_beta   90.00
_cell.angle_gamma   90.00
#
_symmetry.space_group_name_H-M   'P 1'
#
loop_
_entity.id
_entity.type
_entity.pdbx_description
1 polymer ?
#
loop_
_entity_poly.entity_id
_entity_poly.type
_entity_poly.pdbx_seq_one_letter_code
_entity_poly.pdbx_strand_id
1 'polypeptide(L)'
;MAKRRMFSPRVTETSNFFMLSVTAQLLYFHMGMVADDDGFADCYSIVRSIDVRGNEFNELVTHGFIKLVPDRPYVCYICDWLENNNIRADRYRESIYHDLLPEMRTDDKIYKFG
;
A
#
# COMPACT_ATOMS: atom_id res chain seq x y z
N MET A 1 12.92 9.36 7.74
CA MET A 1 11.64 8.68 7.49
C MET A 1 10.54 9.35 8.31
N ALA A 2 9.40 9.56 7.71
CA ALA A 2 8.26 10.11 8.44
C ALA A 2 7.78 9.13 9.52
N LYS A 3 7.42 9.64 10.69
CA LYS A 3 7.02 8.80 11.83
C LYS A 3 5.54 8.43 11.81
N ARG A 4 4.73 9.18 11.06
CA ARG A 4 3.29 8.98 10.99
C ARG A 4 2.89 8.59 9.58
N ARG A 5 1.89 7.71 9.49
CA ARG A 5 1.27 7.32 8.23
C ARG A 5 -0.17 7.81 8.19
N MET A 6 -0.62 8.15 6.99
CA MET A 6 -1.96 8.66 6.79
C MET A 6 -2.72 7.79 5.79
N PHE A 7 -4.04 7.79 5.92
CA PHE A 7 -4.94 7.11 5.00
C PHE A 7 -6.01 8.11 4.54
N SER A 8 -6.21 8.18 3.23
CA SER A 8 -7.21 9.09 2.67
C SER A 8 -8.59 8.43 2.62
N PRO A 9 -9.65 9.13 3.06
CA PRO A 9 -11.02 8.63 2.84
C PRO A 9 -11.35 8.39 1.38
N ARG A 10 -10.67 9.05 0.45
CA ARG A 10 -10.83 8.80 -0.99
C ARG A 10 -10.43 7.39 -1.39
N VAL A 11 -9.65 6.71 -0.58
CA VAL A 11 -9.22 5.33 -0.79
C VAL A 11 -10.06 4.39 0.08
N THR A 12 -10.12 4.65 1.38
CA THR A 12 -10.66 3.70 2.36
C THR A 12 -12.17 3.79 2.51
N GLU A 13 -12.80 4.92 2.17
CA GLU A 13 -14.25 5.12 2.30
C GLU A 13 -14.94 5.03 0.93
N THR A 14 -14.56 4.03 0.14
CA THR A 14 -15.13 3.77 -1.18
C THR A 14 -15.83 2.43 -1.20
N SER A 15 -16.81 2.28 -2.11
CA SER A 15 -17.46 1.00 -2.31
C SER A 15 -16.47 -0.11 -2.66
N ASN A 16 -15.47 0.23 -3.47
CA ASN A 16 -14.44 -0.74 -3.87
C ASN A 16 -13.66 -1.27 -2.66
N PHE A 17 -13.32 -0.38 -1.72
CA PHE A 17 -12.60 -0.78 -0.51
C PHE A 17 -13.49 -1.63 0.40
N PHE A 18 -14.76 -1.23 0.57
CA PHE A 18 -15.70 -1.97 1.41
C PHE A 18 -16.09 -3.34 0.86
N MET A 19 -15.84 -3.60 -0.42
CA MET A 19 -16.03 -4.93 -0.99
C MET A 19 -14.96 -5.93 -0.56
N LEU A 20 -13.84 -5.45 -0.04
CA LEU A 20 -12.79 -6.34 0.49
C LEU A 20 -13.29 -7.05 1.75
N SER A 21 -12.78 -8.26 2.00
CA SER A 21 -13.00 -8.93 3.28
C SER A 21 -12.42 -8.08 4.43
N VAL A 22 -12.94 -8.28 5.63
CA VAL A 22 -12.44 -7.56 6.82
C VAL A 22 -10.94 -7.79 7.00
N THR A 23 -10.48 -9.03 6.80
CA THR A 23 -9.04 -9.34 6.93
C THR A 23 -8.21 -8.63 5.86
N ALA A 24 -8.73 -8.52 4.63
CA ALA A 24 -8.02 -7.77 3.57
C ALA A 24 -7.94 -6.28 3.90
N GLN A 25 -9.02 -5.70 4.43
CA GLN A 25 -9.00 -4.30 4.89
C GLN A 25 -7.99 -4.10 6.01
N LEU A 26 -7.97 -5.01 6.99
CA LEU A 26 -7.01 -4.96 8.08
C LEU A 26 -5.57 -5.07 7.57
N LEU A 27 -5.33 -5.99 6.65
CA LEU A 27 -4.02 -6.16 6.02
C LEU A 27 -3.57 -4.86 5.35
N TYR A 28 -4.47 -4.19 4.63
CA TYR A 28 -4.17 -2.93 3.96
C TYR A 28 -3.70 -1.86 4.96
N PHE A 29 -4.41 -1.70 6.08
CA PHE A 29 -4.03 -0.71 7.09
C PHE A 29 -2.68 -1.03 7.73
N HIS A 30 -2.42 -2.29 8.08
CA HIS A 30 -1.12 -2.67 8.62
C HIS A 30 0.00 -2.48 7.60
N MET A 31 -0.27 -2.81 6.35
CA MET A 31 0.66 -2.61 5.25
C MET A 31 1.05 -1.14 5.12
N GLY A 32 0.07 -0.25 5.18
CA GLY A 32 0.31 1.19 5.12
C GLY A 32 1.13 1.68 6.32
N MET A 33 0.95 1.07 7.48
CA MET A 33 1.70 1.48 8.69
C MET A 33 3.18 1.08 8.64
N VAL A 34 3.53 -0.02 7.98
CA VAL A 34 4.92 -0.49 7.90
C VAL A 34 5.63 -0.04 6.62
N ALA A 35 4.90 0.54 5.68
CA ALA A 35 5.46 0.96 4.39
C ALA A 35 6.56 2.00 4.56
N ASP A 36 7.53 1.95 3.65
CA ASP A 36 8.56 2.99 3.55
C ASP A 36 7.99 4.27 2.91
N ASP A 37 8.85 5.27 2.74
CA ASP A 37 8.39 6.58 2.26
C ASP A 37 7.96 6.58 0.78
N ASP A 38 8.29 5.53 0.03
CA ASP A 38 7.86 5.36 -1.36
C ASP A 38 6.65 4.44 -1.53
N GLY A 39 6.13 3.89 -0.43
CA GLY A 39 4.93 3.05 -0.45
C GLY A 39 5.19 1.56 -0.63
N PHE A 40 6.42 1.10 -0.44
CA PHE A 40 6.73 -0.33 -0.43
C PHE A 40 6.63 -0.86 1.00
N ALA A 41 5.94 -1.97 1.15
CA ALA A 41 5.72 -2.60 2.45
C ALA A 41 6.22 -4.04 2.43
N ASP A 42 7.07 -4.40 3.38
CA ASP A 42 7.42 -5.79 3.64
C ASP A 42 6.43 -6.35 4.65
N CYS A 43 5.59 -7.27 4.20
CA CYS A 43 4.47 -7.78 4.97
C CYS A 43 4.78 -9.07 5.74
N TYR A 44 6.04 -9.51 5.76
CA TYR A 44 6.40 -10.78 6.40
C TYR A 44 5.93 -10.86 7.86
N SER A 45 6.22 -9.82 8.64
CA SER A 45 5.81 -9.80 10.06
C SER A 45 4.29 -9.73 10.23
N ILE A 46 3.61 -9.03 9.31
CA ILE A 46 2.15 -8.90 9.36
C ILE A 46 1.48 -10.26 9.17
N VAL A 47 1.90 -11.01 8.15
CA VAL A 47 1.27 -12.30 7.85
C VAL A 47 1.52 -13.35 8.94
N ARG A 48 2.54 -13.13 9.77
CA ARG A 48 2.81 -13.99 10.92
C ARG A 48 2.04 -13.55 12.17
N SER A 49 1.52 -12.34 12.19
CA SER A 49 0.86 -11.75 13.36
C SER A 49 -0.66 -11.77 13.28
N ILE A 50 -1.22 -11.72 12.06
CA ILE A 50 -2.66 -11.84 11.84
C ILE A 50 -2.93 -13.05 10.97
N ASP A 51 -4.17 -13.56 11.05
CA ASP A 51 -4.57 -14.78 10.34
C ASP A 51 -4.86 -14.47 8.86
N VAL A 52 -3.80 -14.31 8.09
CA VAL A 52 -3.88 -14.11 6.64
C VAL A 52 -3.85 -15.48 5.97
N ARG A 53 -4.93 -15.84 5.28
CA ARG A 53 -5.09 -17.18 4.69
C ARG A 53 -4.69 -17.26 3.23
N GLY A 54 -3.99 -16.23 2.71
CA GLY A 54 -3.44 -16.24 1.36
C GLY A 54 -4.32 -15.57 0.32
N ASN A 55 -5.60 -15.38 0.58
CA ASN A 55 -6.53 -14.79 -0.39
C ASN A 55 -6.57 -13.26 -0.32
N GLU A 56 -6.18 -12.70 0.80
CA GLU A 56 -6.27 -11.27 1.07
C GLU A 56 -5.36 -10.46 0.15
N PHE A 57 -4.15 -10.95 -0.13
CA PHE A 57 -3.27 -10.30 -1.11
C PHE A 57 -3.91 -10.26 -2.49
N ASN A 58 -4.53 -11.37 -2.92
CA ASN A 58 -5.21 -11.44 -4.21
C ASN A 58 -6.40 -10.48 -4.27
N GLU A 59 -7.17 -10.33 -3.19
CA GLU A 59 -8.25 -9.36 -3.11
C GLU A 59 -7.71 -7.95 -3.35
N LEU A 60 -6.63 -7.58 -2.65
CA LEU A 60 -6.04 -6.24 -2.76
C LEU A 60 -5.48 -5.99 -4.16
N VAL A 61 -4.84 -6.97 -4.77
CA VAL A 61 -4.33 -6.86 -6.14
C VAL A 61 -5.50 -6.72 -7.13
N THR A 62 -6.50 -7.58 -7.02
CA THR A 62 -7.63 -7.61 -7.94
C THR A 62 -8.43 -6.30 -7.90
N HIS A 63 -8.59 -5.72 -6.71
CA HIS A 63 -9.30 -4.46 -6.55
C HIS A 63 -8.43 -3.22 -6.78
N GLY A 64 -7.16 -3.40 -7.13
CA GLY A 64 -6.29 -2.30 -7.55
C GLY A 64 -5.65 -1.51 -6.41
N PHE A 65 -5.59 -2.07 -5.21
CA PHE A 65 -5.03 -1.36 -4.05
C PHE A 65 -3.53 -1.59 -3.86
N ILE A 66 -3.01 -2.71 -4.33
CA ILE A 66 -1.59 -3.02 -4.24
C ILE A 66 -1.09 -3.68 -5.53
N LYS A 67 0.23 -3.67 -5.70
CA LYS A 67 0.94 -4.49 -6.69
C LYS A 67 2.00 -5.31 -5.97
N LEU A 68 2.17 -6.56 -6.39
CA LEU A 68 3.21 -7.41 -5.85
C LEU A 68 4.54 -7.05 -6.50
N VAL A 69 5.61 -7.06 -5.70
CA VAL A 69 6.97 -6.81 -6.21
C VAL A 69 7.54 -8.13 -6.74
N PRO A 70 8.03 -8.19 -7.99
CA PRO A 70 8.62 -9.40 -8.54
C PRO A 70 9.78 -9.92 -7.68
N ASP A 71 9.86 -11.23 -7.50
CA ASP A 71 10.93 -11.93 -6.78
C ASP A 71 11.04 -11.58 -5.29
N ARG A 72 10.02 -10.90 -4.74
CA ARG A 72 9.96 -10.56 -3.31
C ARG A 72 8.59 -10.98 -2.78
N PRO A 73 8.46 -12.19 -2.21
CA PRO A 73 7.14 -12.79 -1.92
C PRO A 73 6.30 -12.02 -0.91
N TYR A 74 6.91 -11.20 -0.05
CA TYR A 74 6.17 -10.47 0.97
C TYR A 74 6.19 -8.96 0.78
N VAL A 75 6.79 -8.48 -0.32
CA VAL A 75 6.91 -7.04 -0.57
C VAL A 75 5.84 -6.60 -1.56
N CYS A 76 5.12 -5.54 -1.18
CA CYS A 76 4.04 -4.97 -1.99
C CYS A 76 4.25 -3.48 -2.16
N TYR A 77 3.74 -2.95 -3.27
CA TYR A 77 3.63 -1.51 -3.49
C TYR A 77 2.17 -1.09 -3.28
N ILE A 78 1.95 -0.03 -2.51
CA ILE A 78 0.62 0.53 -2.26
C ILE A 78 0.31 1.54 -3.36
N CYS A 79 -0.66 1.21 -4.22
CA CYS A 79 -0.97 2.00 -5.42
C CYS A 79 -1.41 3.44 -5.12
N ASP A 80 -2.14 3.64 -4.02
CA ASP A 80 -2.65 4.95 -3.64
C ASP A 80 -1.74 5.66 -2.63
N TRP A 81 -0.46 5.33 -2.61
CA TRP A 81 0.47 5.84 -1.61
C TRP A 81 0.51 7.37 -1.56
N LEU A 82 0.61 8.02 -2.71
CA LEU A 82 0.72 9.48 -2.78
C LEU A 82 -0.60 10.17 -2.45
N GLU A 83 -1.74 9.51 -2.62
CA GLU A 83 -3.02 10.01 -2.14
C GLU A 83 -3.12 9.92 -0.62
N ASN A 84 -2.61 8.84 -0.05
CA ASN A 84 -2.65 8.61 1.39
C ASN A 84 -1.63 9.46 2.15
N ASN A 85 -0.45 9.69 1.58
CA ASN A 85 0.66 10.29 2.32
C ASN A 85 1.31 11.43 1.57
N ASN A 86 1.59 12.50 2.31
CA ASN A 86 2.35 13.64 1.83
C ASN A 86 3.57 13.81 2.74
N ILE A 87 4.74 13.41 2.26
CA ILE A 87 5.97 13.41 3.04
C ILE A 87 6.81 14.62 2.67
N ARG A 88 7.19 15.41 3.66
CA ARG A 88 8.04 16.58 3.44
C ARG A 88 9.39 16.16 2.88
N ALA A 89 9.92 16.95 1.94
CA ALA A 89 11.18 16.66 1.27
C ALA A 89 12.37 16.49 2.24
N ASP A 90 12.37 17.28 3.34
CA ASP A 90 13.43 17.20 4.35
C ASP A 90 13.38 15.95 5.23
N ARG A 91 12.26 15.20 5.17
CA ARG A 91 12.08 13.95 5.93
C ARG A 91 12.04 12.71 5.05
N TYR A 92 11.97 12.90 3.75
CA TYR A 92 11.85 11.80 2.80
C TYR A 92 13.12 10.96 2.75
N ARG A 93 12.95 9.64 2.77
CA ARG A 93 14.01 8.67 2.52
C ARG A 93 13.62 7.76 1.38
N GLU A 94 14.51 7.64 0.42
CA GLU A 94 14.34 6.75 -0.73
C GLU A 94 14.24 5.30 -0.27
N SER A 95 13.28 4.56 -0.85
CA SER A 95 13.14 3.13 -0.64
C SER A 95 14.31 2.37 -1.25
N ILE A 96 14.65 1.22 -0.69
CA ILE A 96 15.56 0.28 -1.34
C ILE A 96 14.99 -0.24 -2.66
N TYR A 97 13.67 -0.11 -2.88
CA TYR A 97 12.98 -0.50 -4.11
C TYR A 97 12.65 0.69 -5.00
N HIS A 98 13.27 1.85 -4.77
CA HIS A 98 12.97 3.09 -5.48
C HIS A 98 13.03 2.93 -6.99
N ASP A 99 13.97 2.15 -7.50
CA ASP A 99 14.16 1.93 -8.93
C ASP A 99 12.97 1.23 -9.61
N LEU A 100 12.09 0.60 -8.83
CA LEU A 100 10.89 -0.06 -9.33
C LEU A 100 9.68 0.87 -9.45
N LEU A 101 9.77 2.11 -8.94
CA LEU A 101 8.65 3.05 -8.94
C LEU A 101 8.06 3.29 -10.33
N PRO A 102 8.86 3.48 -11.40
CA PRO A 102 8.28 3.69 -12.72
C PRO A 102 7.37 2.52 -13.16
N GLU A 103 7.74 1.28 -12.86
CA GLU A 103 6.93 0.11 -13.17
C GLU A 103 5.70 0.00 -12.28
N MET A 104 5.85 0.34 -11.00
CA MET A 104 4.76 0.24 -10.03
C MET A 104 3.70 1.31 -10.24
N ARG A 105 4.08 2.50 -10.70
CA ARG A 105 3.20 3.66 -10.86
C ARG A 105 2.57 3.80 -12.24
N THR A 106 2.76 2.86 -13.14
CA THR A 106 2.22 2.96 -14.51
C THR A 106 0.70 3.07 -14.55
N ASP A 107 0.01 2.45 -13.57
CA ASP A 107 -1.45 2.42 -13.49
C ASP A 107 -1.98 3.22 -12.31
N ASP A 108 -1.19 4.14 -11.75
CA ASP A 108 -1.63 4.94 -10.63
C ASP A 108 -2.84 5.79 -11.00
N LYS A 109 -3.81 5.83 -10.12
CA LYS A 109 -5.02 6.62 -10.31
C LYS A 109 -4.69 8.10 -10.23
N ILE A 110 -5.36 8.87 -11.08
CA ILE A 110 -5.27 10.32 -11.01
C ILE A 110 -6.44 10.82 -10.18
N TYR A 111 -6.15 11.42 -9.04
CA TYR A 111 -7.16 12.02 -8.19
C TYR A 111 -7.34 13.48 -8.59
N LYS A 112 -8.56 13.80 -9.01
CA LYS A 112 -8.91 15.18 -9.35
C LYS A 112 -9.43 15.88 -8.12
N PHE A 113 -8.80 16.97 -7.78
CA PHE A 113 -9.25 17.85 -6.70
C PHE A 113 -10.15 18.92 -7.32
N GLY A 114 -11.43 18.80 -7.06
CA GLY A 114 -12.41 19.78 -7.51
C GLY A 114 -12.47 20.93 -6.57
#